data_5ce9790fc24e54c5e751c04bcc1d6555
#
_entry.id   5ce9790fc24e54c5e751c04bcc1d6555
#
_cell.length_a   1.000
_cell.length_b   1.000
_cell.length_c   1.000
_cell.angle_alpha   90.00
_cell.angle_beta   90.00
_cell.angle_gamma   90.00
#
_symmetry.space_group_name_H-M   'P 1'
#
loop_
_entity.id
_entity.type
_entity.pdbx_description
1 polymer ?
#
loop_
_entity_poly.entity_id
_entity_poly.type
_entity_poly.pdbx_seq_one_letter_code
_entity_poly.pdbx_strand_id
1 'polypeptide(L)'
;VSKIDHVLKQFSLYCADLRIDREYLEFSSQQTNFSTVPSLVENKYAYCNDVKLKNEMYYLFSSQSMLTYLERLGKGYDSLFEMISKEKVYYNDFNEIQRVRIEYLLQRGAIIKSLDEIILLNKERLEILIQIYKKDFLCMAYENTEREPLNTLIVQKELRFEKTLFSVPEQKYFNYLLNKAEFSNGLDLRNKYAHSTNSLDERTQYQDYLRLLLIMVIIIIKINEEFILKDEHELQEKGGSV
;
A
#
# COMPACT_ATOMS: atom_id res chain seq x y z
N VAL A 1 0.81 -18.53 -18.57
CA VAL A 1 1.68 -17.40 -18.18
C VAL A 1 1.77 -16.38 -19.32
N SER A 2 2.04 -16.77 -20.57
CA SER A 2 2.11 -15.86 -21.73
C SER A 2 0.87 -14.96 -21.90
N LYS A 3 -0.31 -15.46 -21.56
CA LYS A 3 -1.56 -14.67 -21.59
C LYS A 3 -1.55 -13.49 -20.61
N ILE A 4 -0.93 -13.64 -19.44
CA ILE A 4 -0.77 -12.58 -18.45
C ILE A 4 0.08 -11.44 -19.03
N ASP A 5 1.23 -11.78 -19.58
CA ASP A 5 2.12 -10.78 -20.21
C ASP A 5 1.43 -10.07 -21.38
N HIS A 6 0.66 -10.81 -22.17
CA HIS A 6 -0.07 -10.25 -23.30
C HIS A 6 -1.12 -9.22 -22.86
N VAL A 7 -1.94 -9.53 -21.87
CA VAL A 7 -2.94 -8.58 -21.32
C VAL A 7 -2.29 -7.32 -20.75
N LEU A 8 -1.21 -7.46 -19.99
CA LEU A 8 -0.51 -6.32 -19.40
C LEU A 8 0.15 -5.41 -20.45
N LYS A 9 0.70 -6.00 -21.52
CA LYS A 9 1.25 -5.24 -22.64
C LYS A 9 0.17 -4.48 -23.40
N GLN A 10 -0.98 -5.09 -23.67
CA GLN A 10 -2.10 -4.42 -24.30
C GLN A 10 -2.55 -3.21 -23.45
N PHE A 11 -2.67 -3.41 -22.14
CA PHE A 11 -3.05 -2.33 -21.23
C PHE A 11 -1.99 -1.21 -21.19
N SER A 12 -0.70 -1.55 -21.16
CA SER A 12 0.39 -0.57 -21.18
C SER A 12 0.39 0.27 -22.46
N LEU A 13 0.14 -0.35 -23.63
CA LEU A 13 -0.01 0.37 -24.90
C LEU A 13 -1.24 1.28 -24.87
N TYR A 14 -2.35 0.81 -24.34
CA TYR A 14 -3.53 1.63 -24.18
C TYR A 14 -3.29 2.85 -23.28
N CYS A 15 -2.53 2.70 -22.20
CA CYS A 15 -2.16 3.82 -21.33
C CYS A 15 -1.29 4.87 -22.05
N ALA A 16 -0.43 4.43 -22.99
CA ALA A 16 0.46 5.33 -23.74
C ALA A 16 -0.27 6.07 -24.86
N ASP A 17 -1.04 5.35 -25.68
CA ASP A 17 -1.54 5.86 -26.96
C ASP A 17 -3.06 5.87 -27.06
N LEU A 18 -3.78 5.44 -26.02
CA LEU A 18 -5.25 5.21 -26.02
C LEU A 18 -5.71 4.26 -27.14
N ARG A 19 -4.81 3.45 -27.67
CA ARG A 19 -5.04 2.46 -28.74
C ARG A 19 -4.27 1.20 -28.45
N ILE A 20 -4.75 0.08 -29.01
CA ILE A 20 -4.07 -1.21 -28.95
C ILE A 20 -3.51 -1.48 -30.35
N ASP A 21 -2.18 -1.51 -30.47
CA ASP A 21 -1.48 -1.93 -31.68
C ASP A 21 -1.25 -3.44 -31.64
N ARG A 22 -1.96 -4.18 -32.50
CA ARG A 22 -1.88 -5.64 -32.54
C ARG A 22 -0.58 -6.14 -33.17
N GLU A 23 -0.02 -5.43 -34.14
CA GLU A 23 1.22 -5.80 -34.80
C GLU A 23 2.39 -5.68 -33.82
N TYR A 24 2.47 -4.59 -33.06
CA TYR A 24 3.48 -4.41 -32.02
C TYR A 24 3.47 -5.52 -30.96
N LEU A 25 2.29 -6.03 -30.61
CA LEU A 25 2.13 -7.10 -29.61
C LEU A 25 2.71 -8.43 -30.10
N GLU A 26 2.64 -8.74 -31.39
CA GLU A 26 3.16 -9.97 -31.97
C GLU A 26 4.70 -10.02 -31.95
N PHE A 27 5.36 -8.89 -32.10
CA PHE A 27 6.83 -8.80 -32.09
C PHE A 27 7.45 -8.72 -30.70
N SER A 28 6.67 -8.41 -29.68
CA SER A 28 7.19 -8.20 -28.32
C SER A 28 7.25 -9.52 -27.52
N SER A 29 8.43 -10.16 -27.51
CA SER A 29 8.68 -11.38 -26.73
C SER A 29 9.10 -11.13 -25.27
N GLN A 30 9.39 -9.89 -24.88
CA GLN A 30 9.86 -9.58 -23.52
C GLN A 30 8.80 -9.81 -22.45
N GLN A 31 9.23 -10.30 -21.29
CA GLN A 31 8.39 -10.46 -20.12
C GLN A 31 8.00 -9.07 -19.57
N THR A 32 6.76 -8.94 -19.12
CA THR A 32 6.28 -7.71 -18.49
C THR A 32 6.77 -7.64 -17.05
N ASN A 33 7.37 -6.51 -16.69
CA ASN A 33 7.70 -6.21 -15.30
C ASN A 33 6.50 -5.52 -14.64
N PHE A 34 5.99 -6.08 -13.55
CA PHE A 34 4.82 -5.55 -12.85
C PHE A 34 5.04 -4.13 -12.29
N SER A 35 6.30 -3.76 -11.98
CA SER A 35 6.64 -2.43 -11.48
C SER A 35 6.57 -1.32 -12.53
N THR A 36 6.54 -1.70 -13.82
CA THR A 36 6.54 -0.74 -14.94
C THR A 36 5.20 -0.64 -15.66
N VAL A 37 4.21 -1.45 -15.27
CA VAL A 37 2.86 -1.34 -15.85
C VAL A 37 2.21 -0.05 -15.36
N PRO A 38 1.89 0.91 -16.25
CA PRO A 38 1.37 2.21 -15.85
C PRO A 38 -0.08 2.13 -15.38
N SER A 39 -0.52 3.15 -14.64
CA SER A 39 -1.92 3.43 -14.31
C SER A 39 -2.49 4.51 -15.22
N LEU A 40 -3.80 4.51 -15.45
CA LEU A 40 -4.53 5.62 -16.07
C LEU A 40 -4.73 6.78 -15.09
N VAL A 41 -4.58 6.54 -13.79
CA VAL A 41 -4.77 7.51 -12.72
C VAL A 41 -3.41 8.04 -12.27
N GLU A 42 -3.26 9.37 -12.25
CA GLU A 42 -2.07 10.03 -11.73
C GLU A 42 -1.95 9.84 -10.21
N ASN A 43 -0.71 9.68 -9.73
CA ASN A 43 -0.44 9.54 -8.29
C ASN A 43 -1.31 8.49 -7.60
N LYS A 44 -1.59 7.36 -8.26
CA LYS A 44 -2.52 6.33 -7.78
C LYS A 44 -2.17 5.82 -6.39
N TYR A 45 -0.89 5.61 -6.12
CA TYR A 45 -0.41 5.12 -4.83
C TYR A 45 0.54 6.11 -4.17
N ALA A 46 0.40 6.28 -2.85
CA ALA A 46 1.32 7.04 -2.03
C ALA A 46 1.98 6.14 -0.99
N TYR A 47 3.30 6.27 -0.85
CA TYR A 47 4.14 5.48 0.07
C TYR A 47 4.84 6.39 1.07
N CYS A 48 5.07 5.88 2.27
CA CYS A 48 5.88 6.58 3.26
C CYS A 48 7.32 6.77 2.74
N ASN A 49 7.75 8.03 2.63
CA ASN A 49 9.06 8.40 2.11
C ASN A 49 9.98 9.08 3.15
N ASP A 50 9.45 9.41 4.33
CA ASP A 50 10.17 10.17 5.34
C ASP A 50 10.35 9.38 6.64
N VAL A 51 11.53 9.56 7.28
CA VAL A 51 11.86 8.94 8.57
C VAL A 51 10.93 9.43 9.68
N LYS A 52 10.47 10.70 9.61
CA LYS A 52 9.55 11.25 10.61
C LYS A 52 8.23 10.50 10.61
N LEU A 53 7.65 10.24 9.44
CA LEU A 53 6.41 9.47 9.31
C LEU A 53 6.61 8.02 9.76
N LYS A 54 7.76 7.40 9.45
CA LYS A 54 8.10 6.06 9.95
C LYS A 54 8.19 6.01 11.47
N ASN A 55 8.84 6.99 12.10
CA ASN A 55 8.95 7.08 13.55
C ASN A 55 7.59 7.30 14.22
N GLU A 56 6.72 8.11 13.62
CA GLU A 56 5.37 8.34 14.09
C GLU A 56 4.57 7.02 14.14
N MET A 57 4.58 6.25 13.05
CA MET A 57 3.93 4.92 13.00
C MET A 57 4.59 3.92 13.96
N TYR A 58 5.93 3.92 14.07
CA TYR A 58 6.65 3.06 15.00
C TYR A 58 6.25 3.33 16.45
N TYR A 59 6.19 4.59 16.89
CA TYR A 59 5.81 4.93 18.24
C TYR A 59 4.35 4.60 18.56
N LEU A 60 3.45 4.72 17.59
CA LEU A 60 2.03 4.40 17.77
C LEU A 60 1.75 2.90 17.78
N PHE A 61 2.34 2.15 16.83
CA PHE A 61 1.87 0.80 16.51
C PHE A 61 2.84 -0.32 16.87
N SER A 62 4.14 -0.03 17.13
CA SER A 62 5.11 -1.07 17.41
C SER A 62 5.08 -1.46 18.89
N SER A 63 5.12 -2.79 19.14
CA SER A 63 5.32 -3.34 20.48
C SER A 63 6.70 -3.04 21.07
N GLN A 64 7.66 -2.64 20.25
CA GLN A 64 9.03 -2.30 20.65
C GLN A 64 9.26 -0.80 20.84
N SER A 65 8.21 0.02 20.78
CA SER A 65 8.30 1.48 20.88
C SER A 65 8.69 2.00 22.27
N MET A 66 8.78 1.13 23.30
CA MET A 66 8.94 1.46 24.73
C MET A 66 7.77 2.26 25.31
N LEU A 67 6.64 2.37 24.59
CA LEU A 67 5.42 3.07 25.01
C LEU A 67 4.27 2.11 25.36
N THR A 68 4.57 0.82 25.49
CA THR A 68 3.59 -0.25 25.66
C THR A 68 3.32 -0.62 27.12
N TYR A 69 4.01 0.02 28.06
CA TYR A 69 3.87 -0.24 29.49
C TYR A 69 3.89 1.05 30.30
N LEU A 70 2.95 1.16 31.25
CA LEU A 70 2.90 2.22 32.23
C LEU A 70 2.81 1.61 33.65
N GLU A 71 3.61 2.13 34.59
CA GLU A 71 3.62 1.62 35.97
C GLU A 71 2.25 1.67 36.63
N ARG A 72 1.50 2.78 36.42
CA ARG A 72 0.14 2.94 36.96
C ARG A 72 -0.82 1.85 36.51
N LEU A 73 -0.69 1.37 35.27
CA LEU A 73 -1.58 0.34 34.71
C LEU A 73 -1.14 -1.08 35.09
N GLY A 74 0.14 -1.28 35.43
CA GLY A 74 0.67 -2.57 35.89
C GLY A 74 0.62 -3.71 34.87
N LYS A 75 0.30 -3.42 33.60
CA LYS A 75 0.23 -4.41 32.52
C LYS A 75 0.79 -3.85 31.21
N GLY A 76 1.23 -4.74 30.32
CA GLY A 76 1.70 -4.40 28.99
C GLY A 76 0.59 -4.44 27.93
N TYR A 77 0.82 -3.75 26.82
CA TYR A 77 -0.05 -3.67 25.65
C TYR A 77 0.77 -3.97 24.39
N ASP A 78 0.13 -4.34 23.30
CA ASP A 78 0.82 -4.59 22.02
C ASP A 78 1.31 -3.29 21.36
N SER A 79 0.69 -2.15 21.70
CA SER A 79 1.08 -0.84 21.18
C SER A 79 0.55 0.31 22.03
N LEU A 80 1.12 1.51 21.85
CA LEU A 80 0.57 2.74 22.43
C LEU A 80 -0.87 2.99 21.95
N PHE A 81 -1.13 2.73 20.66
CA PHE A 81 -2.46 2.85 20.08
C PHE A 81 -3.49 1.98 20.82
N GLU A 82 -3.15 0.71 21.08
CA GLU A 82 -4.02 -0.19 21.84
C GLU A 82 -4.26 0.30 23.25
N MET A 83 -3.20 0.72 23.94
CA MET A 83 -3.27 1.22 25.32
C MET A 83 -4.20 2.43 25.44
N ILE A 84 -4.03 3.46 24.59
CA ILE A 84 -4.89 4.65 24.62
C ILE A 84 -6.33 4.32 24.20
N SER A 85 -6.53 3.31 23.34
CA SER A 85 -7.86 2.88 22.91
C SER A 85 -8.65 2.17 24.02
N LYS A 86 -7.94 1.52 24.97
CA LYS A 86 -8.55 0.70 26.03
C LYS A 86 -8.56 1.38 27.41
N GLU A 87 -7.61 2.27 27.64
CA GLU A 87 -7.39 2.86 28.95
C GLU A 87 -7.36 4.39 28.89
N LYS A 88 -7.72 5.00 30.01
CA LYS A 88 -7.51 6.45 30.22
C LYS A 88 -6.06 6.66 30.61
N VAL A 89 -5.29 7.28 29.72
CA VAL A 89 -3.84 7.51 29.87
C VAL A 89 -3.58 8.99 30.08
N TYR A 90 -2.74 9.33 31.06
CA TYR A 90 -2.37 10.70 31.34
C TYR A 90 -0.92 10.98 30.92
N TYR A 91 -0.63 12.20 30.54
CA TYR A 91 0.73 12.62 30.18
C TYR A 91 1.75 12.30 31.30
N ASN A 92 1.35 12.49 32.56
CA ASN A 92 2.20 12.27 33.72
C ASN A 92 2.43 10.78 34.06
N ASP A 93 1.71 9.86 33.44
CA ASP A 93 1.96 8.43 33.57
C ASP A 93 3.27 7.99 32.90
N PHE A 94 3.78 8.80 31.93
CA PHE A 94 4.99 8.52 31.18
C PHE A 94 6.23 9.00 31.93
N ASN A 95 7.29 8.14 31.94
CA ASN A 95 8.61 8.54 32.43
C ASN A 95 9.30 9.50 31.45
N GLU A 96 10.45 10.08 31.84
CA GLU A 96 11.18 11.07 31.06
C GLU A 96 11.55 10.59 29.64
N ILE A 97 11.99 9.33 29.51
CA ILE A 97 12.38 8.74 28.22
C ILE A 97 11.16 8.54 27.32
N GLN A 98 10.04 8.13 27.89
CA GLN A 98 8.78 7.96 27.16
C GLN A 98 8.19 9.29 26.73
N ARG A 99 8.27 10.33 27.59
CA ARG A 99 7.76 11.69 27.30
C ARG A 99 8.37 12.28 26.03
N VAL A 100 9.63 12.06 25.75
CA VAL A 100 10.27 12.53 24.50
C VAL A 100 9.51 12.00 23.27
N ARG A 101 9.06 10.74 23.29
CA ARG A 101 8.30 10.13 22.20
C ARG A 101 6.86 10.62 22.17
N ILE A 102 6.25 10.83 23.33
CA ILE A 102 4.90 11.39 23.46
C ILE A 102 4.88 12.83 22.93
N GLU A 103 5.86 13.67 23.30
CA GLU A 103 6.01 15.04 22.76
C GLU A 103 6.16 15.03 21.25
N TYR A 104 6.95 14.08 20.71
CA TYR A 104 7.07 13.92 19.27
C TYR A 104 5.70 13.63 18.61
N LEU A 105 4.91 12.71 19.16
CA LEU A 105 3.59 12.38 18.63
C LEU A 105 2.58 13.53 18.77
N LEU A 106 2.67 14.34 19.84
CA LEU A 106 1.89 15.57 20.03
C LEU A 106 2.25 16.62 18.97
N GLN A 107 3.54 16.87 18.74
CA GLN A 107 4.01 17.81 17.71
C GLN A 107 3.59 17.38 16.29
N ARG A 108 3.53 16.08 16.05
CA ARG A 108 3.07 15.48 14.79
C ARG A 108 1.54 15.51 14.62
N GLY A 109 0.81 15.78 15.69
CA GLY A 109 -0.65 15.77 15.71
C GLY A 109 -1.26 14.36 15.64
N ALA A 110 -0.48 13.30 15.91
CA ALA A 110 -0.99 11.92 15.96
C ALA A 110 -1.83 11.65 17.20
N ILE A 111 -1.47 12.33 18.30
CA ILE A 111 -2.19 12.35 19.57
C ILE A 111 -2.45 13.78 20.00
N ILE A 112 -3.42 13.95 20.89
CA ILE A 112 -3.83 15.25 21.44
C ILE A 112 -3.80 15.13 22.96
N LYS A 113 -3.36 16.20 23.61
CA LYS A 113 -3.39 16.32 25.08
C LYS A 113 -4.55 17.23 25.48
N SER A 114 -5.49 16.72 26.30
CA SER A 114 -6.59 17.52 26.84
C SER A 114 -6.13 18.45 27.96
N LEU A 115 -7.03 19.34 28.41
CA LEU A 115 -6.80 20.22 29.57
C LEU A 115 -6.51 19.42 30.85
N ASP A 116 -7.11 18.23 31.00
CA ASP A 116 -6.90 17.33 32.14
C ASP A 116 -5.67 16.42 31.98
N GLU A 117 -4.74 16.78 31.09
CA GLU A 117 -3.53 16.00 30.80
C GLU A 117 -3.80 14.58 30.21
N ILE A 118 -5.03 14.31 29.72
CA ILE A 118 -5.38 13.01 29.11
C ILE A 118 -4.86 12.98 27.68
N ILE A 119 -4.19 11.90 27.35
CA ILE A 119 -3.72 11.62 25.98
C ILE A 119 -4.87 10.96 25.18
N LEU A 120 -5.20 11.57 24.07
CA LEU A 120 -6.25 11.13 23.15
C LEU A 120 -5.68 10.89 21.76
N LEU A 121 -6.27 9.97 21.02
CA LEU A 121 -5.90 9.70 19.62
C LEU A 121 -6.55 10.75 18.69
N ASN A 122 -5.78 11.31 17.77
CA ASN A 122 -6.32 12.10 16.67
C ASN A 122 -6.87 11.16 15.59
N LYS A 123 -8.18 10.98 15.56
CA LYS A 123 -8.84 9.99 14.68
C LYS A 123 -8.56 10.22 13.20
N GLU A 124 -8.60 11.47 12.73
CA GLU A 124 -8.42 11.80 11.32
C GLU A 124 -7.02 11.44 10.82
N ARG A 125 -5.98 11.82 11.59
CA ARG A 125 -4.61 11.49 11.26
C ARG A 125 -4.35 9.99 11.38
N LEU A 126 -4.94 9.37 12.40
CA LEU A 126 -4.77 7.95 12.67
C LEU A 126 -5.32 7.04 11.56
N GLU A 127 -6.45 7.41 10.93
CA GLU A 127 -7.00 6.67 9.79
C GLU A 127 -6.00 6.53 8.65
N ILE A 128 -5.27 7.61 8.34
CA ILE A 128 -4.21 7.62 7.31
C ILE A 128 -3.03 6.76 7.75
N LEU A 129 -2.55 6.96 9.00
CA LEU A 129 -1.40 6.23 9.52
C LEU A 129 -1.65 4.72 9.61
N ILE A 130 -2.86 4.29 9.99
CA ILE A 130 -3.25 2.87 10.04
C ILE A 130 -3.23 2.25 8.64
N GLN A 131 -3.72 2.95 7.63
CA GLN A 131 -3.71 2.45 6.26
C GLN A 131 -2.27 2.24 5.77
N ILE A 132 -1.40 3.27 5.93
CA ILE A 132 0.01 3.16 5.55
C ILE A 132 0.71 2.04 6.33
N TYR A 133 0.48 1.95 7.63
CA TYR A 133 1.12 0.93 8.48
C TYR A 133 0.71 -0.50 8.14
N LYS A 134 -0.58 -0.73 7.83
CA LYS A 134 -1.12 -2.06 7.55
C LYS A 134 -0.91 -2.52 6.12
N LYS A 135 -0.98 -1.59 5.16
CA LYS A 135 -0.96 -1.90 3.72
C LYS A 135 0.36 -1.56 3.05
N ASP A 136 1.25 -0.81 3.73
CA ASP A 136 2.45 -0.17 3.19
C ASP A 136 2.20 0.95 2.17
N PHE A 137 0.94 1.32 1.88
CA PHE A 137 0.56 2.39 0.95
C PHE A 137 -0.82 2.97 1.25
N LEU A 138 -1.09 4.15 0.64
CA LEU A 138 -2.43 4.71 0.45
C LEU A 138 -2.81 4.60 -1.02
N CYS A 139 -4.08 4.26 -1.30
CA CYS A 139 -4.65 4.38 -2.64
C CYS A 139 -5.28 5.78 -2.78
N MET A 140 -4.56 6.70 -3.42
CA MET A 140 -4.96 8.11 -3.51
C MET A 140 -6.25 8.33 -4.30
N ALA A 141 -6.61 7.39 -5.18
CA ALA A 141 -7.86 7.44 -5.93
C ALA A 141 -9.12 7.43 -5.03
N TYR A 142 -8.99 6.97 -3.79
CA TYR A 142 -10.09 6.90 -2.81
C TYR A 142 -9.93 7.86 -1.64
N GLU A 143 -8.89 8.71 -1.66
CA GLU A 143 -8.61 9.64 -0.56
C GLU A 143 -8.99 11.08 -0.93
N ASN A 144 -9.58 11.78 0.03
CA ASN A 144 -9.77 13.23 -0.11
C ASN A 144 -8.46 13.95 0.24
N THR A 145 -7.78 14.46 -0.79
CA THR A 145 -6.48 15.16 -0.67
C THR A 145 -6.59 16.53 0.01
N GLU A 146 -7.78 17.12 0.09
CA GLU A 146 -8.03 18.38 0.80
C GLU A 146 -8.14 18.19 2.30
N ARG A 147 -8.30 16.95 2.78
CA ARG A 147 -8.35 16.62 4.19
C ARG A 147 -7.04 17.00 4.87
N GLU A 148 -7.11 17.84 5.91
CA GLU A 148 -5.94 18.49 6.53
C GLU A 148 -4.78 17.54 6.88
N PRO A 149 -4.98 16.39 7.55
CA PRO A 149 -3.86 15.50 7.88
C PRO A 149 -3.15 14.94 6.64
N LEU A 150 -3.88 14.65 5.55
CA LEU A 150 -3.29 14.14 4.31
C LEU A 150 -2.59 15.24 3.53
N ASN A 151 -3.21 16.41 3.42
CA ASN A 151 -2.62 17.58 2.78
C ASN A 151 -1.30 17.95 3.44
N THR A 152 -1.23 17.94 4.76
CA THR A 152 0.01 18.19 5.52
C THR A 152 1.12 17.22 5.11
N LEU A 153 0.86 15.92 5.01
CA LEU A 153 1.84 14.92 4.56
C LEU A 153 2.32 15.16 3.13
N ILE A 154 1.42 15.59 2.25
CA ILE A 154 1.73 15.91 0.85
C ILE A 154 2.64 17.15 0.78
N VAL A 155 2.24 18.24 1.42
CA VAL A 155 2.98 19.53 1.44
C VAL A 155 4.38 19.36 2.05
N GLN A 156 4.50 18.56 3.10
CA GLN A 156 5.79 18.25 3.75
C GLN A 156 6.63 17.24 2.97
N LYS A 157 6.15 16.72 1.85
CA LYS A 157 6.82 15.71 1.01
C LYS A 157 7.19 14.43 1.77
N GLU A 158 6.37 14.06 2.75
CA GLU A 158 6.56 12.84 3.52
C GLU A 158 6.05 11.59 2.79
N LEU A 159 5.31 11.79 1.70
CA LEU A 159 4.81 10.75 0.81
C LEU A 159 5.55 10.78 -0.54
N ARG A 160 5.78 9.59 -1.10
CA ARG A 160 6.24 9.37 -2.46
C ARG A 160 5.10 8.78 -3.27
N PHE A 161 4.86 9.33 -4.45
CA PHE A 161 3.77 8.92 -5.32
C PHE A 161 4.26 8.01 -6.45
N GLU A 162 3.41 7.08 -6.86
CA GLU A 162 3.62 6.22 -8.03
C GLU A 162 2.35 6.16 -8.89
N LYS A 163 2.60 6.11 -10.20
CA LYS A 163 1.59 5.93 -11.25
C LYS A 163 1.73 4.53 -11.84
N THR A 164 1.45 3.50 -11.04
CA THR A 164 1.54 2.10 -11.48
C THR A 164 0.20 1.40 -11.30
N LEU A 165 -0.09 0.41 -12.17
CA LEU A 165 -1.31 -0.40 -12.08
C LEU A 165 -1.39 -1.14 -10.74
N PHE A 166 -0.25 -1.66 -10.27
CA PHE A 166 -0.14 -2.45 -9.06
C PHE A 166 0.63 -1.71 -7.99
N SER A 167 0.17 -1.80 -6.73
CA SER A 167 0.94 -1.37 -5.57
C SER A 167 2.20 -2.22 -5.37
N VAL A 168 3.21 -1.70 -4.65
CA VAL A 168 4.46 -2.43 -4.36
C VAL A 168 4.21 -3.79 -3.68
N PRO A 169 3.30 -3.94 -2.69
CA PRO A 169 2.97 -5.25 -2.15
C PRO A 169 2.37 -6.22 -3.18
N GLU A 170 1.51 -5.74 -4.10
CA GLU A 170 0.95 -6.56 -5.18
C GLU A 170 2.03 -7.01 -6.17
N GLN A 171 2.95 -6.10 -6.56
CA GLN A 171 4.09 -6.42 -7.42
C GLN A 171 4.97 -7.52 -6.80
N LYS A 172 5.27 -7.41 -5.50
CA LYS A 172 6.02 -8.43 -4.75
C LYS A 172 5.30 -9.76 -4.71
N TYR A 173 3.98 -9.75 -4.49
CA TYR A 173 3.18 -10.97 -4.48
C TYR A 173 3.21 -11.68 -5.85
N PHE A 174 3.05 -10.95 -6.95
CA PHE A 174 3.14 -11.53 -8.29
C PHE A 174 4.55 -12.04 -8.60
N ASN A 175 5.59 -11.29 -8.22
CA ASN A 175 6.98 -11.72 -8.38
C ASN A 175 7.29 -12.99 -7.57
N TYR A 176 6.76 -13.11 -6.34
CA TYR A 176 6.90 -14.33 -5.55
C TYR A 176 6.28 -15.55 -6.24
N LEU A 177 5.12 -15.41 -6.87
CA LEU A 177 4.45 -16.51 -7.55
C LEU A 177 5.07 -16.84 -8.92
N LEU A 178 5.41 -15.83 -9.70
CA LEU A 178 5.78 -16.00 -11.10
C LEU A 178 7.28 -16.05 -11.37
N ASN A 179 8.10 -15.35 -10.58
CA ASN A 179 9.51 -15.14 -10.84
C ASN A 179 10.36 -15.41 -9.59
N LYS A 180 11.65 -15.73 -9.80
CA LYS A 180 12.65 -15.78 -8.71
C LYS A 180 13.52 -14.53 -8.62
N ALA A 181 13.17 -13.45 -9.32
CA ALA A 181 14.01 -12.25 -9.39
C ALA A 181 14.24 -11.58 -8.02
N GLU A 182 13.20 -11.55 -7.17
CA GLU A 182 13.25 -10.92 -5.84
C GLU A 182 13.28 -11.96 -4.70
N PHE A 183 12.72 -13.14 -4.92
CA PHE A 183 12.51 -14.15 -3.88
C PHE A 183 13.14 -15.49 -4.28
N SER A 184 14.22 -15.88 -3.61
CA SER A 184 14.90 -17.18 -3.84
C SER A 184 13.99 -18.39 -3.57
N ASN A 185 13.01 -18.24 -2.66
CA ASN A 185 11.99 -19.24 -2.33
C ASN A 185 10.68 -19.08 -3.12
N GLY A 186 10.64 -18.20 -4.14
CA GLY A 186 9.48 -17.99 -5.00
C GLY A 186 9.10 -19.27 -5.76
N LEU A 187 7.83 -19.35 -6.17
CA LEU A 187 7.30 -20.54 -6.85
C LEU A 187 7.79 -20.68 -8.30
N ASP A 188 8.21 -19.58 -8.94
CA ASP A 188 8.80 -19.54 -10.28
C ASP A 188 7.90 -20.19 -11.37
N LEU A 189 6.60 -19.95 -11.26
CA LEU A 189 5.62 -20.58 -12.14
C LEU A 189 5.85 -20.25 -13.62
N ARG A 190 6.42 -19.04 -13.90
CA ARG A 190 6.72 -18.63 -15.27
C ARG A 190 7.75 -19.55 -15.91
N ASN A 191 8.88 -19.79 -15.26
CA ASN A 191 9.94 -20.65 -15.79
C ASN A 191 9.55 -22.11 -15.80
N LYS A 192 8.85 -22.61 -14.77
CA LYS A 192 8.36 -23.99 -14.72
C LYS A 192 7.57 -24.36 -15.98
N TYR A 193 6.63 -23.49 -16.40
CA TYR A 193 5.77 -23.77 -17.54
C TYR A 193 6.30 -23.28 -18.90
N ALA A 194 7.33 -22.41 -18.91
CA ALA A 194 8.02 -22.02 -20.13
C ALA A 194 9.03 -23.07 -20.61
N HIS A 195 9.69 -23.78 -19.66
CA HIS A 195 10.77 -24.70 -19.93
C HIS A 195 10.42 -26.17 -19.66
N SER A 196 9.12 -26.50 -19.51
CA SER A 196 8.63 -27.87 -19.26
C SER A 196 9.29 -28.56 -18.04
N THR A 197 9.68 -27.77 -17.04
CA THR A 197 10.23 -28.26 -15.76
C THR A 197 9.15 -28.45 -14.70
N ASN A 198 7.88 -28.45 -15.08
CA ASN A 198 6.75 -28.64 -14.21
C ASN A 198 6.68 -30.09 -13.69
N SER A 199 6.13 -30.23 -12.49
CA SER A 199 5.87 -31.55 -11.91
C SER A 199 4.92 -32.37 -12.78
N LEU A 200 5.15 -33.67 -12.84
CA LEU A 200 4.21 -34.61 -13.48
C LEU A 200 2.99 -34.95 -12.59
N ASP A 201 3.03 -34.52 -11.32
CA ASP A 201 1.91 -34.72 -10.40
C ASP A 201 0.73 -33.82 -10.75
N GLU A 202 -0.40 -34.41 -11.08
CA GLU A 202 -1.64 -33.73 -11.50
C GLU A 202 -2.16 -32.75 -10.42
N ARG A 203 -2.02 -33.11 -9.15
CA ARG A 203 -2.47 -32.26 -8.03
C ARG A 203 -1.64 -30.96 -7.95
N THR A 204 -0.34 -31.06 -8.12
CA THR A 204 0.57 -29.92 -8.17
C THR A 204 0.27 -29.03 -9.38
N GLN A 205 0.07 -29.63 -10.56
CA GLN A 205 -0.31 -28.89 -11.77
C GLN A 205 -1.63 -28.14 -11.61
N TYR A 206 -2.63 -28.79 -11.00
CA TYR A 206 -3.92 -28.16 -10.73
C TYR A 206 -3.80 -26.98 -9.75
N GLN A 207 -3.00 -27.10 -8.70
CA GLN A 207 -2.76 -26.01 -7.77
C GLN A 207 -2.05 -24.82 -8.43
N ASP A 208 -1.04 -25.09 -9.27
CA ASP A 208 -0.34 -24.06 -10.02
C ASP A 208 -1.28 -23.36 -11.03
N TYR A 209 -2.14 -24.12 -11.69
CA TYR A 209 -3.20 -23.59 -12.56
C TYR A 209 -4.13 -22.63 -11.81
N LEU A 210 -4.61 -23.03 -10.62
CA LEU A 210 -5.48 -22.16 -9.80
C LEU A 210 -4.77 -20.86 -9.38
N ARG A 211 -3.48 -20.92 -9.05
CA ARG A 211 -2.67 -19.71 -8.73
C ARG A 211 -2.56 -18.78 -9.94
N LEU A 212 -2.27 -19.33 -11.12
CA LEU A 212 -2.20 -18.55 -12.36
C LEU A 212 -3.55 -17.93 -12.74
N LEU A 213 -4.64 -18.69 -12.54
CA LEU A 213 -5.99 -18.19 -12.77
C LEU A 213 -6.32 -17.03 -11.79
N LEU A 214 -5.98 -17.18 -10.52
CA LEU A 214 -6.16 -16.12 -9.52
C LEU A 214 -5.42 -14.84 -9.91
N ILE A 215 -4.16 -14.95 -10.34
CA ILE A 215 -3.38 -13.79 -10.80
C ILE A 215 -4.09 -13.11 -11.99
N MET A 216 -4.56 -13.88 -12.96
CA MET A 216 -5.27 -13.35 -14.13
C MET A 216 -6.55 -12.61 -13.71
N VAL A 217 -7.33 -13.16 -12.79
CA VAL A 217 -8.55 -12.51 -12.26
C VAL A 217 -8.20 -11.19 -11.56
N ILE A 218 -7.17 -11.18 -10.73
CA ILE A 218 -6.74 -9.95 -10.06
C ILE A 218 -6.33 -8.88 -11.08
N ILE A 219 -5.56 -9.25 -12.10
CA ILE A 219 -5.13 -8.33 -13.17
C ILE A 219 -6.35 -7.73 -13.90
N ILE A 220 -7.32 -8.57 -14.26
CA ILE A 220 -8.54 -8.11 -14.94
C ILE A 220 -9.34 -7.14 -14.05
N ILE A 221 -9.48 -7.45 -12.75
CA ILE A 221 -10.16 -6.57 -11.79
C ILE A 221 -9.44 -5.22 -11.71
N LYS A 222 -8.10 -5.23 -11.60
CA LYS A 222 -7.29 -4.02 -11.54
C LYS A 222 -7.41 -3.16 -12.79
N ILE A 223 -7.39 -3.78 -13.97
CA ILE A 223 -7.57 -3.06 -15.24
C ILE A 223 -8.98 -2.47 -15.33
N ASN A 224 -10.01 -3.20 -14.93
CA ASN A 224 -11.37 -2.66 -14.91
C ASN A 224 -11.52 -1.50 -13.93
N GLU A 225 -10.89 -1.58 -12.76
CA GLU A 225 -10.84 -0.48 -11.78
C GLU A 225 -10.23 0.79 -12.40
N GLU A 226 -9.17 0.68 -13.22
CA GLU A 226 -8.54 1.83 -13.88
C GLU A 226 -9.51 2.59 -14.78
N PHE A 227 -10.32 1.88 -15.54
CA PHE A 227 -11.31 2.52 -16.41
C PHE A 227 -12.41 3.21 -15.60
N ILE A 228 -12.90 2.58 -14.53
CA ILE A 228 -13.90 3.17 -13.63
C ILE A 228 -13.34 4.46 -13.00
N LEU A 229 -12.15 4.40 -12.43
CA LEU A 229 -11.53 5.57 -11.80
C LEU A 229 -11.25 6.70 -12.78
N LYS A 230 -10.84 6.37 -14.01
CA LYS A 230 -10.66 7.39 -15.06
C LYS A 230 -11.96 8.09 -15.40
N ASP A 231 -13.04 7.33 -15.60
CA ASP A 231 -14.35 7.87 -15.92
C ASP A 231 -14.89 8.76 -14.78
N GLU A 232 -14.70 8.36 -13.51
CA GLU A 232 -15.08 9.16 -12.34
C GLU A 232 -14.30 10.49 -12.27
N HIS A 233 -12.99 10.49 -12.52
CA HIS A 233 -12.17 11.70 -12.57
C HIS A 233 -12.64 12.66 -13.68
N GLU A 234 -12.90 12.16 -14.88
CA GLU A 234 -13.39 12.97 -15.98
C GLU A 234 -14.77 13.61 -15.72
N LEU A 235 -15.63 12.90 -14.97
CA LEU A 235 -16.93 13.44 -14.55
C LEU A 235 -16.80 14.55 -13.51
N GLN A 236 -15.87 14.40 -12.54
CA GLN A 236 -15.61 15.42 -11.53
C GLN A 236 -15.04 16.71 -12.14
N GLU A 237 -14.10 16.60 -13.07
CA GLU A 237 -13.54 17.76 -13.79
C GLU A 237 -14.60 18.52 -14.61
N LYS A 238 -15.52 17.80 -15.24
CA LYS A 238 -16.62 18.42 -16.01
C LYS A 238 -17.73 18.99 -15.13
N GLY A 239 -17.97 18.43 -13.94
CA GLY A 239 -18.99 18.89 -12.98
C GLY A 239 -18.56 20.08 -12.11
N GLY A 240 -17.25 20.33 -11.95
CA GLY A 240 -16.70 21.46 -11.20
C GLY A 240 -16.61 22.77 -12.00
N SER A 241 -17.08 22.79 -13.25
CA SER A 241 -17.01 23.96 -14.16
C SER A 241 -18.36 24.68 -14.33
N VAL A 242 -19.28 24.63 -13.33
CA VAL A 242 -20.56 25.36 -13.35
C VAL A 242 -20.60 26.40 -12.23
#